data_8ad05f91e6990b5b81239cad138c738e
#
_entry.id   8ad05f91e6990b5b81239cad138c738e
#
_cell.length_a   1.000
_cell.length_b   1.000
_cell.length_c   1.000
_cell.angle_alpha   90.00
_cell.angle_beta   90.00
_cell.angle_gamma   90.00
#
_symmetry.space_group_name_H-M   'P 1'
#
loop_
_entity.id
_entity.type
_entity.pdbx_description
1 polymer ?
#
loop_
_entity_poly.entity_id
_entity_poly.type
_entity_poly.pdbx_seq_one_letter_code
_entity_poly.pdbx_strand_id
1 'polypeptide(L)'
;MEGRHATDHEVKYVLSMKRVYLDVCCLNRPFDDQEQERIHLESEAVRFILRHIRLGKVVWVGSSVLDLEINRTPDIEKRDSVLALTAELTEKILATENEIERAKVLETLGFRAMDALHLSCAEKAGADIFLTVDDKLIKKSEMNIDKLQVRVENPVTWLQEVIK
;
A
#
# COMPACT_ATOMS: atom_id res chain seq x y z
N MET A 1 30.96 10.25 8.32
CA MET A 1 29.94 9.67 9.23
C MET A 1 29.44 8.39 8.61
N GLU A 2 29.85 7.29 9.16
CA GLU A 2 29.29 5.99 8.79
C GLU A 2 27.86 5.93 9.33
N GLY A 3 26.89 5.95 8.42
CA GLY A 3 25.51 5.75 8.79
C GLY A 3 25.35 4.35 9.41
N ARG A 4 24.87 4.27 10.63
CA ARG A 4 24.50 2.99 11.23
C ARG A 4 23.45 2.34 10.32
N HIS A 5 23.82 1.25 9.68
CA HIS A 5 22.81 0.38 9.09
C HIS A 5 21.99 -0.23 10.22
N ALA A 6 20.69 -0.04 10.18
CA ALA A 6 19.80 -0.68 11.13
C ALA A 6 20.04 -2.20 11.08
N THR A 7 20.18 -2.83 12.23
CA THR A 7 20.28 -4.28 12.30
C THR A 7 18.98 -4.93 11.88
N ASP A 8 19.02 -6.15 11.37
CA ASP A 8 17.80 -6.93 11.04
C ASP A 8 16.83 -6.99 12.23
N HIS A 9 17.35 -6.95 13.45
CA HIS A 9 16.54 -6.94 14.66
C HIS A 9 15.81 -5.60 14.87
N GLU A 10 16.48 -4.46 14.63
CA GLU A 10 15.89 -3.13 14.75
C GLU A 10 14.81 -2.91 13.68
N VAL A 11 15.07 -3.33 12.44
CA VAL A 11 14.08 -3.29 11.35
C VAL A 11 12.85 -4.13 11.71
N LYS A 12 13.05 -5.33 12.20
CA LYS A 12 11.97 -6.22 12.64
C LYS A 12 11.13 -5.62 13.74
N TYR A 13 11.75 -4.92 14.70
CA TYR A 13 11.04 -4.29 15.81
C TYR A 13 10.15 -3.14 15.32
N VAL A 14 10.69 -2.23 14.48
CA VAL A 14 9.95 -1.06 13.97
C VAL A 14 8.80 -1.48 13.05
N LEU A 15 9.00 -2.52 12.22
CA LEU A 15 7.96 -3.03 11.32
C LEU A 15 6.98 -3.98 12.02
N SER A 16 7.32 -4.46 13.24
CA SER A 16 6.53 -5.48 13.92
C SER A 16 5.09 -5.04 14.14
N MET A 17 4.16 -5.87 13.65
CA MET A 17 2.71 -5.70 13.78
C MET A 17 2.15 -4.46 13.06
N LYS A 18 2.93 -3.78 12.21
CA LYS A 18 2.41 -2.71 11.37
C LYS A 18 1.36 -3.27 10.40
N ARG A 19 0.26 -2.56 10.28
CA ARG A 19 -0.84 -2.89 9.39
C ARG A 19 -0.69 -2.05 8.12
N VAL A 20 -0.42 -2.70 7.01
CA VAL A 20 -0.08 -2.04 5.74
C VAL A 20 -1.15 -2.35 4.69
N TYR A 21 -1.65 -1.32 4.02
CA TYR A 21 -2.47 -1.44 2.82
C TYR A 21 -1.61 -1.08 1.60
N LEU A 22 -1.52 -1.99 0.64
CA LEU A 22 -0.74 -1.78 -0.59
C LEU A 22 -1.70 -1.50 -1.75
N ASP A 23 -1.57 -0.32 -2.36
CA ASP A 23 -2.28 0.03 -3.57
C ASP A 23 -1.85 -0.88 -4.74
N VAL A 24 -2.73 -1.09 -5.71
CA VAL A 24 -2.45 -1.97 -6.87
C VAL A 24 -1.19 -1.54 -7.60
N CYS A 25 -0.95 -0.25 -7.73
CA CYS A 25 0.27 0.26 -8.38
C CYS A 25 1.55 -0.21 -7.66
N CYS A 26 1.53 -0.38 -6.35
CA CYS A 26 2.64 -1.00 -5.60
C CYS A 26 2.81 -2.47 -5.97
N LEU A 27 1.72 -3.20 -6.05
CA LEU A 27 1.74 -4.63 -6.40
C LEU A 27 2.19 -4.88 -7.84
N ASN A 28 1.98 -3.91 -8.71
CA ASN A 28 2.44 -3.95 -10.10
C ASN A 28 3.95 -3.75 -10.24
N ARG A 29 4.58 -2.99 -9.33
CA ARG A 29 5.99 -2.59 -9.47
C ARG A 29 6.96 -3.74 -9.72
N PRO A 30 6.88 -4.91 -9.02
CA PRO A 30 7.76 -6.04 -9.32
C PRO A 30 7.66 -6.56 -10.75
N PHE A 31 6.58 -6.27 -11.46
CA PHE A 31 6.28 -6.75 -12.83
C PHE A 31 6.39 -5.64 -13.87
N ASP A 32 6.70 -4.41 -13.46
CA ASP A 32 6.95 -3.27 -14.34
C ASP A 32 8.39 -3.27 -14.84
N ASP A 33 8.74 -2.34 -15.73
CA ASP A 33 10.06 -2.22 -16.34
C ASP A 33 11.13 -1.83 -15.31
N GLN A 34 11.93 -2.81 -14.87
CA GLN A 34 12.98 -2.64 -13.86
C GLN A 34 14.19 -1.83 -14.36
N GLU A 35 14.30 -1.52 -15.65
CA GLU A 35 15.35 -0.65 -16.17
C GLU A 35 15.14 0.81 -15.77
N GLN A 36 13.92 1.19 -15.46
CA GLN A 36 13.62 2.50 -14.90
C GLN A 36 13.98 2.52 -13.41
N GLU A 37 14.89 3.40 -13.03
CA GLU A 37 15.47 3.45 -11.67
C GLU A 37 14.40 3.61 -10.58
N ARG A 38 13.44 4.50 -10.78
CA ARG A 38 12.36 4.72 -9.82
C ARG A 38 11.51 3.46 -9.63
N ILE A 39 11.13 2.81 -10.73
CA ILE A 39 10.35 1.58 -10.69
C ILE A 39 11.13 0.50 -9.95
N HIS A 40 12.42 0.36 -10.23
CA HIS A 40 13.27 -0.61 -9.56
C HIS A 40 13.34 -0.38 -8.05
N LEU A 41 13.56 0.85 -7.61
CA LEU A 41 13.60 1.21 -6.19
C LEU A 41 12.27 0.92 -5.49
N GLU A 42 11.15 1.29 -6.12
CA GLU A 42 9.81 1.03 -5.59
C GLU A 42 9.52 -0.47 -5.55
N SER A 43 9.95 -1.23 -6.57
CA SER A 43 9.85 -2.69 -6.61
C SER A 43 10.62 -3.35 -5.45
N GLU A 44 11.85 -2.93 -5.20
CA GLU A 44 12.66 -3.45 -4.11
C GLU A 44 12.02 -3.16 -2.74
N ALA A 45 11.45 -1.97 -2.57
CA ALA A 45 10.73 -1.61 -1.35
C ALA A 45 9.50 -2.51 -1.13
N VAL A 46 8.70 -2.72 -2.17
CA VAL A 46 7.53 -3.60 -2.11
C VAL A 46 7.94 -5.05 -1.82
N ARG A 47 8.99 -5.56 -2.47
CA ARG A 47 9.51 -6.91 -2.22
C ARG A 47 9.98 -7.08 -0.77
N PHE A 48 10.62 -6.06 -0.21
CA PHE A 48 11.04 -6.05 1.19
C PHE A 48 9.83 -6.19 2.12
N ILE A 49 8.77 -5.41 1.88
CA ILE A 49 7.54 -5.46 2.67
C ILE A 49 6.88 -6.83 2.55
N LEU A 50 6.74 -7.37 1.33
CA LEU A 50 6.15 -8.68 1.08
C LEU A 50 6.92 -9.80 1.81
N ARG A 51 8.25 -9.73 1.83
CA ARG A 51 9.08 -10.68 2.58
C ARG A 51 8.78 -10.65 4.07
N HIS A 52 8.60 -9.46 4.65
CA HIS A 52 8.26 -9.30 6.07
C HIS A 52 6.84 -9.75 6.38
N ILE A 53 5.93 -9.63 5.43
CA ILE A 53 4.58 -10.23 5.53
C ILE A 53 4.68 -11.75 5.60
N ARG A 54 5.46 -12.39 4.73
CA ARG A 54 5.69 -13.84 4.73
C ARG A 54 6.29 -14.33 6.04
N LEU A 55 7.14 -13.54 6.66
CA LEU A 55 7.76 -13.83 7.95
C LEU A 55 6.82 -13.59 9.14
N GLY A 56 5.60 -13.13 8.90
CA GLY A 56 4.63 -12.81 9.95
C GLY A 56 4.99 -11.59 10.78
N LYS A 57 5.82 -10.68 10.25
CA LYS A 57 6.27 -9.46 10.93
C LYS A 57 5.45 -8.23 10.59
N VAL A 58 4.74 -8.28 9.48
CA VAL A 58 3.87 -7.20 8.98
C VAL A 58 2.52 -7.80 8.64
N VAL A 59 1.46 -7.09 8.97
CA VAL A 59 0.09 -7.47 8.63
C VAL A 59 -0.29 -6.78 7.32
N TRP A 60 -0.63 -7.55 6.30
CA TRP A 60 -1.11 -7.00 5.05
C TRP A 60 -2.63 -7.02 5.02
N VAL A 61 -3.22 -5.84 5.05
CA VAL A 61 -4.67 -5.68 4.92
C VAL A 61 -5.03 -5.32 3.49
N GLY A 62 -5.96 -6.04 2.92
CA GLY A 62 -6.50 -5.76 1.59
C GLY A 62 -8.01 -5.60 1.64
N SER A 63 -8.64 -5.52 0.48
CA SER A 63 -10.07 -5.31 0.37
C SER A 63 -10.66 -5.95 -0.89
N SER A 64 -11.99 -6.06 -0.92
CA SER A 64 -12.72 -6.45 -2.12
C SER A 64 -12.52 -5.45 -3.28
N VAL A 65 -12.22 -4.20 -2.97
CA VAL A 65 -11.89 -3.15 -3.95
C VAL A 65 -10.56 -3.47 -4.64
N LEU A 66 -9.60 -4.00 -3.89
CA LEU A 66 -8.31 -4.43 -4.43
C LEU A 66 -8.52 -5.53 -5.50
N ASP A 67 -9.31 -6.54 -5.19
CA ASP A 67 -9.63 -7.61 -6.13
C ASP A 67 -10.30 -7.06 -7.40
N LEU A 68 -11.25 -6.15 -7.23
CA LEU A 68 -11.96 -5.53 -8.35
C LEU A 68 -11.00 -4.79 -9.29
N GLU A 69 -10.09 -4.00 -8.73
CA GLU A 69 -9.12 -3.23 -9.52
C GLU A 69 -8.11 -4.15 -10.21
N ILE A 70 -7.58 -5.16 -9.51
CA ILE A 70 -6.65 -6.14 -10.07
C ILE A 70 -7.31 -6.86 -11.26
N ASN A 71 -8.56 -7.29 -11.11
CA ASN A 71 -9.28 -8.00 -12.17
C ASN A 71 -9.55 -7.15 -13.42
N ARG A 72 -9.43 -5.83 -13.31
CA ARG A 72 -9.53 -4.90 -14.45
C ARG A 72 -8.21 -4.65 -15.17
N THR A 73 -7.11 -5.23 -14.72
CA THR A 73 -5.80 -5.09 -15.36
C THR A 73 -5.84 -5.73 -16.76
N PRO A 74 -5.55 -4.96 -17.85
CA PRO A 74 -5.63 -5.48 -19.22
C PRO A 74 -4.59 -6.55 -19.55
N ASP A 75 -3.39 -6.41 -19.01
CA ASP A 75 -2.30 -7.38 -19.19
C ASP A 75 -2.59 -8.62 -18.32
N ILE A 76 -2.89 -9.74 -18.98
CA ILE A 76 -3.29 -10.98 -18.33
C ILE A 76 -2.16 -11.56 -17.48
N GLU A 77 -0.92 -11.54 -17.95
CA GLU A 77 0.23 -12.08 -17.22
C GLU A 77 0.50 -11.26 -15.96
N LYS A 78 0.47 -9.95 -16.09
CA LYS A 78 0.61 -9.03 -14.93
C LYS A 78 -0.52 -9.24 -13.93
N ARG A 79 -1.76 -9.28 -14.41
CA ARG A 79 -2.94 -9.54 -13.56
C ARG A 79 -2.80 -10.82 -12.77
N ASP A 80 -2.44 -11.92 -13.44
CA ASP A 80 -2.32 -13.23 -12.81
C ASP A 80 -1.16 -13.25 -11.79
N SER A 81 -0.05 -12.58 -12.11
CA SER A 81 1.09 -12.43 -11.20
C SER A 81 0.73 -11.65 -9.94
N VAL A 82 -0.01 -10.56 -10.10
CA VAL A 82 -0.48 -9.73 -8.96
C VAL A 82 -1.52 -10.48 -8.14
N LEU A 83 -2.46 -11.18 -8.78
CA LEU A 83 -3.43 -12.03 -8.07
C LEU A 83 -2.72 -13.10 -7.22
N ALA A 84 -1.65 -13.69 -7.72
CA ALA A 84 -0.87 -14.68 -6.98
C ALA A 84 -0.28 -14.08 -5.69
N LEU A 85 0.14 -12.80 -5.72
CA LEU A 85 0.61 -12.12 -4.51
C LEU A 85 -0.47 -11.99 -3.46
N THR A 86 -1.73 -11.80 -3.84
CA THR A 86 -2.84 -11.61 -2.90
C THR A 86 -3.13 -12.85 -2.05
N ALA A 87 -2.60 -14.02 -2.41
CA ALA A 87 -2.67 -15.20 -1.56
C ALA A 87 -1.96 -15.01 -0.20
N GLU A 88 -1.08 -14.02 -0.12
CA GLU A 88 -0.33 -13.68 1.10
C GLU A 88 -1.03 -12.65 1.99
N LEU A 89 -2.21 -12.14 1.59
CA LEU A 89 -3.02 -11.24 2.41
C LEU A 89 -3.28 -11.83 3.79
N THR A 90 -3.02 -11.03 4.82
CA THR A 90 -3.29 -11.41 6.21
C THR A 90 -4.76 -11.23 6.55
N GLU A 91 -5.34 -10.11 6.11
CA GLU A 91 -6.74 -9.76 6.34
C GLU A 91 -7.34 -9.12 5.08
N LYS A 92 -8.62 -9.37 4.86
CA LYS A 92 -9.36 -8.79 3.73
C LYS A 92 -10.65 -8.15 4.22
N ILE A 93 -10.82 -6.86 3.92
CA ILE A 93 -12.02 -6.11 4.23
C ILE A 93 -12.98 -6.18 3.05
N LEU A 94 -14.24 -6.52 3.33
CA LEU A 94 -15.31 -6.38 2.35
C LEU A 94 -15.85 -4.95 2.42
N ALA A 95 -15.83 -4.24 1.30
CA ALA A 95 -16.42 -2.92 1.23
C ALA A 95 -17.94 -3.03 1.34
N THR A 96 -18.50 -2.37 2.35
CA THR A 96 -19.94 -2.30 2.61
C THR A 96 -20.46 -0.89 2.29
N GLU A 97 -21.74 -0.65 2.50
CA GLU A 97 -22.33 0.68 2.33
C GLU A 97 -21.61 1.75 3.16
N ASN A 98 -21.11 1.41 4.35
CA ASN A 98 -20.36 2.36 5.18
C ASN A 98 -19.09 2.86 4.48
N GLU A 99 -18.33 1.98 3.82
CA GLU A 99 -17.14 2.37 3.08
C GLU A 99 -17.48 3.15 1.83
N ILE A 100 -18.59 2.82 1.16
CA ILE A 100 -19.08 3.56 -0.01
C ILE A 100 -19.47 4.98 0.41
N GLU A 101 -20.18 5.15 1.52
CA GLU A 101 -20.56 6.47 2.05
C GLU A 101 -19.33 7.29 2.44
N ARG A 102 -18.35 6.66 3.10
CA ARG A 102 -17.09 7.32 3.44
C ARG A 102 -16.32 7.73 2.17
N ALA A 103 -16.30 6.87 1.16
CA ALA A 103 -15.66 7.17 -0.13
C ALA A 103 -16.30 8.39 -0.82
N LYS A 104 -17.62 8.54 -0.75
CA LYS A 104 -18.31 9.73 -1.28
C LYS A 104 -17.84 11.01 -0.60
N VAL A 105 -17.63 10.98 0.71
CA VAL A 105 -17.07 12.12 1.45
C VAL A 105 -15.67 12.43 0.95
N LEU A 106 -14.81 11.42 0.76
CA LEU A 106 -13.45 11.61 0.24
C LEU A 106 -13.46 12.15 -1.20
N GLU A 107 -14.40 11.74 -2.03
CA GLU A 107 -14.57 12.30 -3.37
C GLU A 107 -14.85 13.81 -3.33
N THR A 108 -15.58 14.31 -2.35
CA THR A 108 -15.80 15.76 -2.19
C THR A 108 -14.52 16.53 -1.90
N LEU A 109 -13.48 15.86 -1.38
CA LEU A 109 -12.16 16.44 -1.16
C LEU A 109 -11.29 16.38 -2.42
N GLY A 110 -11.80 15.80 -3.50
CA GLY A 110 -11.11 15.71 -4.78
C GLY A 110 -10.42 14.37 -5.06
N PHE A 111 -10.59 13.35 -4.20
CA PHE A 111 -10.09 12.01 -4.49
C PHE A 111 -10.89 11.35 -5.61
N ARG A 112 -10.21 10.55 -6.45
CA ARG A 112 -10.88 9.72 -7.45
C ARG A 112 -11.71 8.64 -6.76
N ALA A 113 -12.80 8.20 -7.40
CA ALA A 113 -13.72 7.21 -6.83
C ALA A 113 -13.01 5.94 -6.36
N MET A 114 -12.14 5.36 -7.18
CA MET A 114 -11.41 4.14 -6.82
C MET A 114 -10.44 4.37 -5.65
N ASP A 115 -9.69 5.47 -5.67
CA ASP A 115 -8.78 5.84 -4.58
C ASP A 115 -9.54 6.06 -3.27
N ALA A 116 -10.68 6.73 -3.35
CA ALA A 116 -11.56 6.97 -2.20
C ALA A 116 -12.06 5.66 -1.58
N LEU A 117 -12.42 4.69 -2.40
CA LEU A 117 -12.83 3.35 -1.93
C LEU A 117 -11.68 2.61 -1.25
N HIS A 118 -10.50 2.63 -1.84
CA HIS A 118 -9.31 2.02 -1.23
C HIS A 118 -8.98 2.66 0.12
N LEU A 119 -8.98 3.99 0.17
CA LEU A 119 -8.69 4.74 1.40
C LEU A 119 -9.72 4.42 2.49
N SER A 120 -11.01 4.37 2.16
CA SER A 120 -12.04 4.06 3.13
C SER A 120 -11.92 2.62 3.67
N CYS A 121 -11.54 1.67 2.83
CA CYS A 121 -11.25 0.30 3.26
C CYS A 121 -10.01 0.22 4.16
N ALA A 122 -8.97 0.96 3.84
CA ALA A 122 -7.76 1.04 4.66
C ALA A 122 -8.06 1.65 6.04
N GLU A 123 -8.88 2.70 6.08
CA GLU A 123 -9.33 3.31 7.34
C GLU A 123 -10.12 2.30 8.19
N LYS A 124 -11.07 1.59 7.59
CA LYS A 124 -11.87 0.55 8.28
C LYS A 124 -10.99 -0.56 8.83
N ALA A 125 -10.00 -0.99 8.08
CA ALA A 125 -9.05 -2.03 8.51
C ALA A 125 -8.11 -1.55 9.62
N GLY A 126 -8.10 -0.27 9.96
CA GLY A 126 -7.15 0.29 10.91
C GLY A 126 -5.71 0.23 10.39
N ALA A 127 -5.50 0.43 9.09
CA ALA A 127 -4.16 0.43 8.52
C ALA A 127 -3.31 1.56 9.12
N ASP A 128 -2.08 1.26 9.47
CA ASP A 128 -1.11 2.25 9.95
C ASP A 128 -0.59 3.10 8.79
N ILE A 129 -0.53 2.51 7.61
CA ILE A 129 -0.03 3.16 6.40
C ILE A 129 -0.73 2.63 5.15
N PHE A 130 -1.05 3.53 4.25
CA PHE A 130 -1.49 3.25 2.89
C PHE A 130 -0.33 3.56 1.94
N LEU A 131 0.21 2.56 1.27
CA LEU A 131 1.36 2.72 0.38
C LEU A 131 0.91 2.78 -1.07
N THR A 132 1.37 3.79 -1.78
CA THR A 132 1.09 4.02 -3.19
C THR A 132 2.32 4.62 -3.89
N VAL A 133 2.43 4.40 -5.19
CA VAL A 133 3.45 5.06 -6.03
C VAL A 133 2.86 6.23 -6.83
N ASP A 134 1.59 6.54 -6.63
CA ASP A 134 0.91 7.66 -7.27
C ASP A 134 1.19 8.96 -6.51
N ASP A 135 2.07 9.80 -7.07
CA ASP A 135 2.47 11.07 -6.46
C ASP A 135 1.30 12.04 -6.27
N LYS A 136 0.32 12.01 -7.18
CA LYS A 136 -0.87 12.88 -7.08
C LYS A 136 -1.73 12.49 -5.89
N LEU A 137 -1.89 11.19 -5.66
CA LEU A 137 -2.63 10.67 -4.50
C LEU A 137 -1.91 11.03 -3.20
N ILE A 138 -0.59 10.84 -3.14
CA ILE A 138 0.22 11.22 -1.96
C ILE A 138 0.05 12.70 -1.64
N LYS A 139 0.22 13.56 -2.64
CA LYS A 139 0.11 15.01 -2.46
C LYS A 139 -1.29 15.42 -1.99
N LYS A 140 -2.33 14.86 -2.58
CA LYS A 140 -3.71 15.15 -2.18
C LYS A 140 -3.98 14.69 -0.75
N SER A 141 -3.42 13.57 -0.36
CA SER A 141 -3.53 13.06 1.00
C SER A 141 -2.82 13.96 2.02
N GLU A 142 -1.66 14.48 1.68
CA GLU A 142 -0.95 15.47 2.52
C GLU A 142 -1.76 16.75 2.71
N MET A 143 -2.43 17.22 1.66
CA MET A 143 -3.29 18.41 1.72
C MET A 143 -4.53 18.21 2.58
N ASN A 144 -4.94 16.97 2.82
CA ASN A 144 -6.13 16.59 3.58
C ASN A 144 -5.79 15.72 4.80
N ILE A 145 -4.56 15.84 5.32
CA ILE A 145 -4.04 14.97 6.38
C ILE A 145 -4.92 14.95 7.63
N ASP A 146 -5.54 16.07 7.97
CA ASP A 146 -6.45 16.23 9.11
C ASP A 146 -7.83 15.59 8.89
N LYS A 147 -8.16 15.23 7.66
CA LYS A 147 -9.45 14.63 7.28
C LYS A 147 -9.36 13.14 6.99
N LEU A 148 -8.15 12.59 6.88
CA LEU A 148 -7.90 11.18 6.66
C LEU A 148 -7.57 10.49 8.00
N GLN A 149 -8.00 9.23 8.11
CA GLN A 149 -7.70 8.36 9.26
C GLN A 149 -6.57 7.38 8.97
N VAL A 150 -5.91 7.52 7.83
CA VAL A 150 -4.76 6.72 7.43
C VAL A 150 -3.73 7.62 6.76
N ARG A 151 -2.45 7.39 7.07
CA ARG A 151 -1.35 8.06 6.39
C ARG A 151 -1.10 7.42 5.04
N VAL A 152 -0.83 8.23 4.02
CA VAL A 152 -0.52 7.80 2.64
C VAL A 152 0.91 8.18 2.31
N GLU A 153 1.71 7.24 1.82
CA GLU A 153 3.11 7.48 1.48
C GLU A 153 3.61 6.54 0.38
N ASN A 154 4.72 6.92 -0.25
CA ASN A 154 5.46 6.06 -1.16
C ASN A 154 6.19 4.97 -0.36
N PRO A 155 6.24 3.71 -0.84
CA PRO A 155 6.88 2.63 -0.12
C PRO A 155 8.38 2.86 0.14
N VAL A 156 9.10 3.50 -0.77
CA VAL A 156 10.53 3.83 -0.58
C VAL A 156 10.69 4.84 0.56
N THR A 157 9.91 5.91 0.54
CA THR A 157 9.95 6.95 1.57
C THR A 157 9.61 6.38 2.94
N TRP A 158 8.55 5.59 3.02
CA TRP A 158 8.14 4.98 4.28
C TRP A 158 9.21 4.05 4.84
N LEU A 159 9.82 3.19 4.03
CA LEU A 159 10.89 2.30 4.48
C LEU A 159 12.11 3.07 4.97
N GLN A 160 12.48 4.18 4.32
CA GLN A 160 13.57 5.04 4.78
C GLN A 160 13.31 5.61 6.18
N GLU A 161 12.06 5.90 6.51
CA GLU A 161 11.67 6.38 7.83
C GLU A 161 11.75 5.27 8.89
N VAL A 162 11.26 4.07 8.58
CA VAL A 162 11.18 2.96 9.55
C VAL A 162 12.51 2.22 9.74
N ILE A 163 13.43 2.31 8.78
CA ILE A 163 14.77 1.71 8.85
C ILE A 163 15.78 2.63 9.56
N LYS A 164 15.52 3.89 9.60
CA LYS A 164 16.34 4.86 10.35
C LYS A 164 16.09 4.73 11.84
#